data_52bf0b36c49967f837f9256a278f754d
#
_entry.id   52bf0b36c49967f837f9256a278f754d
#
_cell.length_a   1.000
_cell.length_b   1.000
_cell.length_c   1.000
_cell.angle_alpha   90.00
_cell.angle_beta   90.00
_cell.angle_gamma   90.00
#
_symmetry.space_group_name_H-M   'P 1'
#
loop_
_entity.id
_entity.type
_entity.pdbx_description
1 polymer ?
#
loop_
_entity_poly.entity_id
_entity_poly.type
_entity_poly.pdbx_seq_one_letter_code
_entity_poly.pdbx_strand_id
1 'polypeptide(L)'
;MRLLSAFPLLENSLFSITFLQKFIISSLFPETETLPEVETEEQDELLRPWKVLVLNDPVNLMSYVVMVFRKVFGYDETQATHHMKEVHELGRSVLWIGEREQAEGYVYQLHRWRLQASLEKDD
;
A
#
# COMPACT_ATOMS: atom_id res chain seq x y z
N MET A 1 -11.27 35.23 -18.87
CA MET A 1 -11.40 35.06 -17.41
C MET A 1 -12.24 33.85 -17.06
N ARG A 2 -13.40 33.76 -17.63
CA ARG A 2 -14.28 32.62 -17.38
C ARG A 2 -13.70 31.30 -17.88
N LEU A 3 -12.94 31.37 -18.96
CA LEU A 3 -12.28 30.18 -19.50
C LEU A 3 -11.24 29.62 -18.53
N LEU A 4 -10.53 30.50 -17.83
CA LEU A 4 -9.55 30.08 -16.84
C LEU A 4 -10.19 29.39 -15.65
N SER A 5 -11.35 29.89 -15.22
CA SER A 5 -12.06 29.26 -14.13
C SER A 5 -12.69 27.93 -14.55
N ALA A 6 -12.87 27.72 -15.85
CA ALA A 6 -13.39 26.47 -16.36
C ALA A 6 -12.34 25.36 -16.40
N PHE A 7 -11.06 25.70 -16.41
CA PHE A 7 -10.00 24.69 -16.47
C PHE A 7 -10.02 23.72 -15.29
N PRO A 8 -10.09 24.20 -14.04
CA PRO A 8 -10.21 23.27 -12.92
C PRO A 8 -11.47 22.43 -13.00
N LEU A 9 -12.55 23.03 -13.50
CA LEU A 9 -13.79 22.29 -13.69
C LEU A 9 -13.65 21.23 -14.76
N LEU A 10 -12.87 21.51 -15.81
CA LEU A 10 -12.59 20.52 -16.86
C LEU A 10 -11.80 19.34 -16.34
N GLU A 11 -10.84 19.59 -15.49
CA GLU A 11 -10.07 18.50 -14.89
C GLU A 11 -10.98 17.62 -14.02
N ASN A 12 -11.80 18.24 -13.22
CA ASN A 12 -12.78 17.50 -12.43
C ASN A 12 -13.81 16.82 -13.31
N SER A 13 -14.18 17.47 -14.42
CA SER A 13 -15.10 16.90 -15.38
C SER A 13 -14.55 15.67 -16.05
N LEU A 14 -13.26 15.66 -16.38
CA LEU A 14 -12.62 14.49 -16.98
C LEU A 14 -12.68 13.29 -16.04
N PHE A 15 -12.41 13.53 -14.76
CA PHE A 15 -12.53 12.47 -13.76
C PHE A 15 -13.96 11.99 -13.64
N SER A 16 -14.90 12.91 -13.62
CA SER A 16 -16.32 12.59 -13.57
C SER A 16 -16.80 11.89 -14.83
N ILE A 17 -16.31 12.32 -15.98
CA ILE A 17 -16.65 11.72 -17.25
C ILE A 17 -16.18 10.27 -17.31
N THR A 18 -14.98 9.99 -16.82
CA THR A 18 -14.48 8.62 -16.76
C THR A 18 -15.40 7.74 -15.93
N PHE A 19 -15.85 8.25 -14.80
CA PHE A 19 -16.79 7.54 -13.95
C PHE A 19 -18.14 7.34 -14.66
N LEU A 20 -18.65 8.40 -15.29
CA LEU A 20 -19.90 8.34 -16.03
C LEU A 20 -19.83 7.42 -17.23
N GLN A 21 -18.69 7.38 -17.91
CA GLN A 21 -18.50 6.47 -19.04
C GLN A 21 -18.63 5.03 -18.62
N LYS A 22 -18.04 4.66 -17.49
CA LYS A 22 -18.18 3.32 -16.97
C LYS A 22 -19.63 3.00 -16.66
N PHE A 23 -20.33 3.96 -16.11
CA PHE A 23 -21.74 3.81 -15.77
C PHE A 23 -22.60 3.67 -17.03
N ILE A 24 -22.34 4.52 -18.04
CA ILE A 24 -23.09 4.51 -19.30
C ILE A 24 -22.82 3.21 -20.06
N ILE A 25 -21.58 2.79 -20.16
CA ILE A 25 -21.22 1.56 -20.83
C ILE A 25 -21.92 0.38 -20.17
N SER A 26 -21.96 0.36 -18.86
CA SER A 26 -22.63 -0.67 -18.09
C SER A 26 -24.13 -0.73 -18.40
N SER A 27 -24.75 0.43 -18.65
CA SER A 27 -26.19 0.47 -18.93
C SER A 27 -26.51 0.23 -20.40
N LEU A 28 -25.60 0.58 -21.33
CA LEU A 28 -25.84 0.42 -22.76
C LEU A 28 -25.52 -0.98 -23.26
N PHE A 29 -24.63 -1.69 -22.60
CA PHE A 29 -24.19 -3.01 -23.03
C PHE A 29 -24.40 -4.03 -21.92
N PRO A 30 -25.63 -4.51 -21.77
CA PRO A 30 -25.92 -5.49 -20.71
C PRO A 30 -25.14 -6.80 -20.88
N GLU A 31 -24.70 -7.12 -22.08
CA GLU A 31 -23.91 -8.31 -22.31
C GLU A 31 -22.55 -8.25 -21.62
N THR A 32 -22.10 -7.05 -21.25
CA THR A 32 -20.86 -6.90 -20.51
C THR A 32 -20.95 -7.49 -19.12
N GLU A 33 -22.13 -7.90 -18.72
CA GLU A 33 -22.32 -8.61 -17.44
C GLU A 33 -21.53 -9.91 -17.38
N THR A 34 -21.17 -10.47 -18.55
CA THR A 34 -20.35 -11.67 -18.58
C THR A 34 -18.88 -11.40 -18.28
N LEU A 35 -18.45 -10.14 -18.33
CA LEU A 35 -17.08 -9.77 -18.03
C LEU A 35 -16.70 -9.78 -16.55
N PRO A 36 -17.64 -9.64 -15.60
CA PRO A 36 -17.28 -9.56 -14.18
C PRO A 36 -16.46 -10.73 -13.65
N GLU A 37 -16.60 -11.91 -14.21
CA GLU A 37 -15.84 -13.06 -13.73
C GLU A 37 -14.34 -12.89 -13.94
N VAL A 38 -13.95 -12.44 -15.15
CA VAL A 38 -12.53 -12.19 -15.45
C VAL A 38 -12.03 -11.00 -14.66
N GLU A 39 -12.83 -9.94 -14.60
CA GLU A 39 -12.49 -8.76 -13.83
C GLU A 39 -12.37 -9.06 -12.33
N THR A 40 -13.20 -9.97 -11.84
CA THR A 40 -13.18 -10.36 -10.43
C THR A 40 -11.85 -11.01 -10.07
N GLU A 41 -11.35 -11.89 -10.92
CA GLU A 41 -10.05 -12.52 -10.66
C GLU A 41 -8.91 -11.50 -10.68
N GLU A 42 -8.94 -10.59 -11.66
CA GLU A 42 -7.94 -9.52 -11.73
C GLU A 42 -8.07 -8.57 -10.55
N GLN A 43 -9.29 -8.24 -10.16
CA GLN A 43 -9.54 -7.38 -9.00
C GLN A 43 -9.08 -8.04 -7.71
N ASP A 44 -9.33 -9.33 -7.54
CA ASP A 44 -8.87 -10.05 -6.38
C ASP A 44 -7.35 -10.03 -6.30
N GLU A 45 -6.71 -10.22 -7.44
CA GLU A 45 -5.25 -10.14 -7.54
C GLU A 45 -4.73 -8.76 -7.19
N LEU A 46 -5.40 -7.71 -7.70
CA LEU A 46 -5.02 -6.33 -7.43
C LEU A 46 -5.33 -5.90 -6.01
N LEU A 47 -6.39 -6.44 -5.42
CA LEU A 47 -6.82 -6.09 -4.08
C LEU A 47 -6.10 -6.86 -2.99
N ARG A 48 -5.34 -7.89 -3.35
CA ARG A 48 -4.57 -8.62 -2.35
C ARG A 48 -3.59 -7.68 -1.67
N PRO A 49 -3.59 -7.69 -0.35
CA PRO A 49 -2.71 -6.78 0.37
C PRO A 49 -1.25 -7.18 0.24
N TRP A 50 -0.40 -6.23 0.52
CA TRP A 50 1.04 -6.41 0.53
C TRP A 50 1.55 -6.28 1.95
N LYS A 51 2.56 -7.05 2.27
CA LYS A 51 3.18 -7.05 3.60
C LYS A 51 4.53 -6.36 3.54
N VAL A 52 4.78 -5.51 4.52
CA VAL A 52 6.10 -4.93 4.75
C VAL A 52 6.79 -5.77 5.80
N LEU A 53 7.89 -6.36 5.43
CA LEU A 53 8.66 -7.24 6.30
C LEU A 53 9.99 -6.60 6.62
N VAL A 54 10.41 -6.75 7.87
CA VAL A 54 11.79 -6.42 8.25
C VAL A 54 12.50 -7.71 8.61
N LEU A 55 13.69 -7.85 8.07
CA LEU A 55 14.51 -9.03 8.25
C LEU A 55 15.58 -8.75 9.29
N ASN A 56 16.06 -9.81 9.91
CA ASN A 56 17.09 -9.69 10.93
C ASN A 56 18.37 -9.14 10.35
N ASP A 57 18.87 -8.09 10.99
CA ASP A 57 20.11 -7.44 10.61
C ASP A 57 21.02 -7.40 11.85
N PRO A 58 22.07 -8.19 11.87
CA PRO A 58 22.95 -8.24 13.03
C PRO A 58 23.74 -6.97 13.26
N VAL A 59 23.74 -6.05 12.30
CA VAL A 59 24.53 -4.81 12.39
C VAL A 59 23.86 -3.76 13.26
N ASN A 60 22.53 -3.68 13.21
CA ASN A 60 21.80 -2.63 13.89
C ASN A 60 21.47 -3.00 15.35
N LEU A 61 21.59 -2.02 16.24
CA LEU A 61 21.22 -2.20 17.63
C LEU A 61 19.72 -2.32 17.80
N MET A 62 19.28 -3.13 18.75
CA MET A 62 17.86 -3.34 19.02
C MET A 62 17.13 -2.04 19.36
N SER A 63 17.77 -1.17 20.15
CA SER A 63 17.19 0.12 20.50
C SER A 63 17.01 1.01 19.28
N TYR A 64 17.95 0.95 18.34
CA TYR A 64 17.84 1.66 17.07
C TYR A 64 16.65 1.16 16.26
N VAL A 65 16.49 -0.15 16.17
CA VAL A 65 15.38 -0.75 15.42
C VAL A 65 14.03 -0.33 16.01
N VAL A 66 13.91 -0.35 17.33
CA VAL A 66 12.69 0.11 18.01
C VAL A 66 12.41 1.58 17.66
N MET A 67 13.42 2.41 17.71
CA MET A 67 13.28 3.83 17.38
C MET A 67 12.79 4.02 15.94
N VAL A 68 13.35 3.26 15.00
CA VAL A 68 12.96 3.34 13.59
C VAL A 68 11.50 2.93 13.41
N PHE A 69 11.07 1.84 14.03
CA PHE A 69 9.69 1.38 13.92
C PHE A 69 8.71 2.43 14.45
N ARG A 70 9.08 3.09 15.53
CA ARG A 70 8.27 4.17 16.08
C ARG A 70 8.19 5.36 15.13
N LYS A 71 9.29 5.70 14.49
CA LYS A 71 9.33 6.85 13.58
C LYS A 71 8.62 6.58 12.26
N VAL A 72 8.80 5.41 11.70
CA VAL A 72 8.26 5.10 10.38
C VAL A 72 6.77 4.79 10.45
N PHE A 73 6.34 3.98 11.42
CA PHE A 73 4.97 3.52 11.49
C PHE A 73 4.14 4.23 12.56
N GLY A 74 4.75 5.01 13.42
CA GLY A 74 4.06 5.67 14.52
C GLY A 74 3.66 4.71 15.64
N TYR A 75 4.28 3.56 15.73
CA TYR A 75 4.00 2.58 16.77
C TYR A 75 4.45 3.08 18.13
N ASP A 76 3.75 2.65 19.18
CA ASP A 76 4.21 2.91 20.53
C ASP A 76 5.40 2.02 20.88
N GLU A 77 6.00 2.27 22.02
CA GLU A 77 7.19 1.53 22.42
C GLU A 77 6.92 0.04 22.58
N THR A 78 5.77 -0.31 23.13
CA THR A 78 5.40 -1.71 23.35
C THR A 78 5.27 -2.45 22.03
N GLN A 79 4.56 -1.87 21.08
CA GLN A 79 4.34 -2.47 19.77
C GLN A 79 5.63 -2.56 18.97
N ALA A 80 6.42 -1.49 18.98
CA ALA A 80 7.70 -1.45 18.29
C ALA A 80 8.66 -2.50 18.87
N THR A 81 8.69 -2.62 20.18
CA THR A 81 9.53 -3.61 20.86
C THR A 81 9.09 -5.03 20.51
N HIS A 82 7.79 -5.26 20.43
CA HIS A 82 7.26 -6.56 20.02
C HIS A 82 7.78 -6.97 18.65
N HIS A 83 7.67 -6.07 17.68
CA HIS A 83 8.17 -6.34 16.33
C HIS A 83 9.69 -6.54 16.31
N MET A 84 10.41 -5.74 17.08
CA MET A 84 11.86 -5.89 17.19
C MET A 84 12.24 -7.27 17.71
N LYS A 85 11.53 -7.75 18.72
CA LYS A 85 11.78 -9.08 19.28
C LYS A 85 11.47 -10.15 18.25
N GLU A 86 10.39 -10.01 17.48
CA GLU A 86 10.07 -10.95 16.42
C GLU A 86 11.19 -11.03 15.39
N VAL A 87 11.69 -9.88 14.97
CA VAL A 87 12.81 -9.83 14.02
C VAL A 87 14.02 -10.55 14.59
N HIS A 88 14.33 -10.30 15.86
CA HIS A 88 15.51 -10.87 16.50
C HIS A 88 15.38 -12.37 16.73
N GLU A 89 14.22 -12.81 17.19
CA GLU A 89 14.01 -14.20 17.59
C GLU A 89 13.60 -15.09 16.42
N LEU A 90 12.73 -14.57 15.55
CA LEU A 90 12.16 -15.35 14.43
C LEU A 90 12.83 -15.04 13.09
N GLY A 91 13.69 -14.04 13.05
CA GLY A 91 14.40 -13.64 11.84
C GLY A 91 13.64 -12.66 10.97
N ARG A 92 12.36 -12.45 11.23
CA ARG A 92 11.54 -11.50 10.44
C ARG A 92 10.28 -11.13 11.21
N SER A 93 9.73 -9.98 10.84
CA SER A 93 8.45 -9.54 11.39
C SER A 93 7.67 -8.80 10.31
N VAL A 94 6.36 -9.03 10.28
CA VAL A 94 5.45 -8.28 9.40
C VAL A 94 5.03 -7.02 10.14
N LEU A 95 5.46 -5.87 9.65
CA LEU A 95 5.22 -4.60 10.31
C LEU A 95 3.94 -3.92 9.85
N TRP A 96 3.55 -4.14 8.61
CA TRP A 96 2.41 -3.44 8.04
C TRP A 96 1.84 -4.24 6.88
N ILE A 97 0.52 -4.18 6.73
CA ILE A 97 -0.20 -4.84 5.65
C ILE A 97 -1.17 -3.84 5.05
N GLY A 98 -1.19 -3.74 3.74
CA GLY A 98 -2.09 -2.84 3.06
C GLY A 98 -1.79 -2.73 1.58
N GLU A 99 -2.11 -1.58 1.01
CA GLU A 99 -1.94 -1.35 -0.41
C GLU A 99 -0.46 -1.32 -0.80
N ARG A 100 -0.21 -1.78 -2.02
CA ARG A 100 1.14 -1.90 -2.56
C ARG A 100 1.90 -0.58 -2.53
N GLU A 101 1.25 0.49 -2.95
CA GLU A 101 1.91 1.79 -3.06
C GLU A 101 2.39 2.29 -1.69
N GLN A 102 1.54 2.18 -0.69
CA GLN A 102 1.92 2.54 0.67
C GLN A 102 2.98 1.60 1.22
N ALA A 103 2.86 0.31 0.92
CA ALA A 103 3.86 -0.67 1.35
C ALA A 103 5.23 -0.35 0.77
N GLU A 104 5.28 -0.01 -0.52
CA GLU A 104 6.54 0.41 -1.16
C GLU A 104 7.15 1.62 -0.48
N GLY A 105 6.31 2.58 -0.10
CA GLY A 105 6.74 3.77 0.62
C GLY A 105 7.38 3.43 1.96
N TYR A 106 6.79 2.51 2.70
CA TYR A 106 7.35 2.08 3.97
C TYR A 106 8.68 1.34 3.79
N VAL A 107 8.75 0.45 2.80
CA VAL A 107 10.01 -0.26 2.51
C VAL A 107 11.10 0.74 2.15
N TYR A 108 10.78 1.75 1.35
CA TYR A 108 11.72 2.80 1.01
C TYR A 108 12.22 3.54 2.24
N GLN A 109 11.30 3.92 3.14
CA GLN A 109 11.69 4.59 4.37
C GLN A 109 12.58 3.72 5.25
N LEU A 110 12.24 2.43 5.38
CA LEU A 110 13.05 1.51 6.16
C LEU A 110 14.46 1.35 5.58
N HIS A 111 14.57 1.29 4.27
CA HIS A 111 15.86 1.25 3.60
C HIS A 111 16.67 2.51 3.87
N ARG A 112 16.02 3.65 3.93
CA ARG A 112 16.70 4.91 4.27
C ARG A 112 17.26 4.89 5.69
N TRP A 113 16.58 4.20 6.59
CA TRP A 113 17.09 3.99 7.95
C TRP A 113 18.06 2.81 8.02
N ARG A 114 18.41 2.24 6.89
CA ARG A 114 19.40 1.15 6.75
C ARG A 114 18.96 -0.15 7.40
N LEU A 115 17.66 -0.40 7.42
CA LEU A 115 17.12 -1.68 7.81
C LEU A 115 16.90 -2.55 6.58
N GLN A 116 16.99 -3.85 6.76
CA GLN A 116 16.65 -4.79 5.70
C GLN A 116 15.15 -5.00 5.70
N ALA A 117 14.50 -4.49 4.68
CA ALA A 117 13.06 -4.60 4.54
C ALA A 117 12.73 -5.14 3.16
N SER A 118 11.64 -5.87 3.08
CA SER A 118 11.16 -6.40 1.82
C SER A 118 9.65 -6.31 1.73
N LEU A 119 9.17 -6.48 0.52
CA LEU A 119 7.76 -6.42 0.20
C LEU A 119 7.32 -7.79 -0.26
N GLU A 120 6.28 -8.32 0.37
CA GLU A 120 5.71 -9.59 -0.03
C GLU A 120 4.20 -9.44 -0.21
N LYS A 121 3.67 -10.19 -1.14
CA LYS A 121 2.24 -10.25 -1.33
C LYS A 121 1.64 -11.17 -0.26
N ASP A 122 0.55 -10.71 0.32
CA ASP A 122 -0.15 -11.51 1.33
C ASP A 122 -1.06 -12.51 0.61
N ASP A 123 -0.79 -13.77 0.81
CA ASP A 123 -1.59 -14.84 0.19
C ASP A 123 -2.74 -15.28 1.11
#